data_b895d2c2f72b74e0e05d046522f19ef5
#
_entry.id   b895d2c2f72b74e0e05d046522f19ef5
#
_cell.length_a   1.000
_cell.length_b   1.000
_cell.length_c   1.000
_cell.angle_alpha   90.00
_cell.angle_beta   90.00
_cell.angle_gamma   90.00
#
_symmetry.space_group_name_H-M   'P 1'
#
loop_
_entity.id
_entity.type
_entity.pdbx_description
1 polymer ?
#
loop_
_entity_poly.entity_id
_entity_poly.type
_entity_poly.pdbx_seq_one_letter_code
_entity_poly.pdbx_strand_id
1 'polypeptide(L)'
;MKTGYLQYRLFKLFYQQAADKMCNDFKDYISLNANVLDLGCGSGILAKKIEKKFKANIQGVDVVDMRVNDVSLKIYNGRDLSFISDNEFDTVLISYVLHHTENPESILKQAKRITKKNIIIFEDMNEGLLGKIYCYFHGRLFDFFFLRKSIPAKFFNEKEWKEIFNELGLKIVYSKSKKYFLNPVKRKMFVLEKMGV
;
A
#
# COMPACT_ATOMS: atom_id res chain seq x y z
N MET A 1 -8.71 -0.95 24.39
CA MET A 1 -9.42 -0.81 23.11
C MET A 1 -8.42 -0.25 22.10
N LYS A 2 -8.20 -0.91 20.96
CA LYS A 2 -7.21 -0.46 19.96
C LYS A 2 -7.71 0.85 19.36
N THR A 3 -6.99 1.95 19.52
CA THR A 3 -7.40 3.32 19.13
C THR A 3 -7.68 3.46 17.63
N GLY A 4 -6.90 2.81 16.77
CA GLY A 4 -7.13 2.77 15.33
C GLY A 4 -8.45 2.12 14.91
N TYR A 5 -8.98 1.18 15.70
CA TYR A 5 -10.24 0.51 15.44
C TYR A 5 -11.45 1.46 15.48
N LEU A 6 -11.46 2.42 16.44
CA LEU A 6 -12.54 3.38 16.56
C LEU A 6 -12.62 4.31 15.34
N GLN A 7 -11.47 4.81 14.86
CA GLN A 7 -11.41 5.67 13.68
C GLN A 7 -11.94 4.95 12.43
N TYR A 8 -11.49 3.72 12.17
CA TYR A 8 -11.97 2.93 11.04
C TYR A 8 -13.47 2.61 11.14
N ARG A 9 -14.00 2.44 12.33
CA ARG A 9 -15.43 2.21 12.55
C ARG A 9 -16.25 3.49 12.27
N LEU A 10 -15.79 4.65 12.72
CA LEU A 10 -16.47 5.94 12.51
C LEU A 10 -16.49 6.34 11.03
N PHE A 11 -15.38 6.12 10.31
CA PHE A 11 -15.24 6.48 8.90
C PHE A 11 -15.38 5.28 7.95
N LYS A 12 -16.03 4.21 8.38
CA LYS A 12 -16.14 2.94 7.63
C LYS A 12 -16.64 3.15 6.20
N LEU A 13 -17.70 3.94 6.01
CA LEU A 13 -18.25 4.21 4.68
C LEU A 13 -17.26 4.92 3.76
N PHE A 14 -16.53 5.89 4.29
CA PHE A 14 -15.48 6.59 3.54
C PHE A 14 -14.37 5.62 3.08
N TYR A 15 -13.87 4.78 3.99
CA TYR A 15 -12.84 3.77 3.65
C TYR A 15 -13.34 2.73 2.67
N GLN A 16 -14.62 2.31 2.78
CA GLN A 16 -15.23 1.39 1.82
C GLN A 16 -15.33 2.00 0.43
N GLN A 17 -15.76 3.26 0.30
CA GLN A 17 -15.81 3.96 -0.99
C GLN A 17 -14.42 4.18 -1.59
N ALA A 18 -13.42 4.50 -0.75
CA ALA A 18 -12.04 4.62 -1.19
C ALA A 18 -11.52 3.28 -1.73
N ALA A 19 -11.77 2.18 -1.02
CA ALA A 19 -11.38 0.83 -1.45
C ALA A 19 -12.08 0.42 -2.76
N ASP A 20 -13.37 0.75 -2.95
CA ASP A 20 -14.08 0.50 -4.21
C ASP A 20 -13.44 1.24 -5.38
N LYS A 21 -13.09 2.52 -5.18
CA LYS A 21 -12.38 3.32 -6.20
C LYS A 21 -11.00 2.74 -6.52
N MET A 22 -10.26 2.30 -5.51
CA MET A 22 -8.96 1.65 -5.70
C MET A 22 -9.11 0.35 -6.48
N CYS A 23 -10.04 -0.52 -6.11
CA CYS A 23 -10.33 -1.76 -6.85
C CYS A 23 -10.70 -1.49 -8.31
N ASN A 24 -11.40 -0.40 -8.62
CA ASN A 24 -11.71 -0.02 -10.00
C ASN A 24 -10.48 0.48 -10.76
N ASP A 25 -9.52 1.13 -10.07
CA ASP A 25 -8.30 1.64 -10.70
C ASP A 25 -7.37 0.52 -11.16
N PHE A 26 -7.28 -0.58 -10.42
CA PHE A 26 -6.40 -1.71 -10.73
C PHE A 26 -7.12 -2.97 -11.21
N LYS A 27 -8.39 -2.88 -11.58
CA LYS A 27 -9.22 -4.04 -11.94
C LYS A 27 -8.62 -4.91 -13.06
N ASP A 28 -7.90 -4.32 -13.98
CA ASP A 28 -7.31 -5.00 -15.13
C ASP A 28 -5.96 -5.69 -14.80
N TYR A 29 -5.46 -5.50 -13.57
CA TYR A 29 -4.17 -6.02 -13.09
C TYR A 29 -4.29 -7.10 -12.02
N ILE A 30 -5.50 -7.41 -11.57
CA ILE A 30 -5.78 -8.54 -10.67
C ILE A 30 -6.72 -9.51 -11.38
N SER A 31 -6.23 -10.72 -11.64
CA SER A 31 -7.02 -11.80 -12.24
C SER A 31 -8.05 -12.34 -11.26
N LEU A 32 -9.12 -12.92 -11.77
CA LEU A 32 -10.05 -13.72 -10.93
C LEU A 32 -9.29 -14.88 -10.29
N ASN A 33 -9.62 -15.17 -9.04
CA ASN A 33 -9.02 -16.23 -8.23
C ASN A 33 -7.49 -16.08 -8.00
N ALA A 34 -6.92 -14.88 -8.21
CA ALA A 34 -5.50 -14.63 -7.98
C ALA A 34 -5.12 -14.79 -6.50
N ASN A 35 -3.89 -15.22 -6.22
CA ASN A 35 -3.28 -15.12 -4.91
C ASN A 35 -2.72 -13.70 -4.73
N VAL A 36 -3.22 -12.95 -3.75
CA VAL A 36 -2.86 -11.55 -3.53
C VAL A 36 -2.30 -11.37 -2.12
N LEU A 37 -1.16 -10.73 -2.02
CA LEU A 37 -0.61 -10.24 -0.75
C LEU A 37 -0.96 -8.75 -0.59
N ASP A 38 -1.65 -8.40 0.50
CA ASP A 38 -1.87 -7.00 0.92
C ASP A 38 -0.85 -6.65 2.01
N LEU A 39 0.26 -6.02 1.60
CA LEU A 39 1.37 -5.67 2.48
C LEU A 39 1.11 -4.31 3.14
N GLY A 40 0.94 -4.31 4.47
CA GLY A 40 0.43 -3.18 5.23
C GLY A 40 -1.09 -3.07 5.14
N CYS A 41 -1.79 -4.17 5.37
CA CYS A 41 -3.23 -4.28 5.11
C CYS A 41 -4.12 -3.43 6.06
N GLY A 42 -3.57 -2.89 7.13
CA GLY A 42 -4.24 -1.99 8.08
C GLY A 42 -5.59 -2.50 8.56
N SER A 43 -6.64 -1.82 8.18
CA SER A 43 -8.03 -2.17 8.57
C SER A 43 -8.58 -3.43 7.90
N GLY A 44 -7.93 -3.96 6.87
CA GLY A 44 -8.41 -5.07 6.05
C GLY A 44 -9.62 -4.73 5.16
N ILE A 45 -10.02 -3.45 5.07
CA ILE A 45 -11.17 -3.06 4.24
C ILE A 45 -10.88 -3.28 2.77
N LEU A 46 -9.69 -2.87 2.30
CA LEU A 46 -9.27 -3.05 0.92
C LEU A 46 -9.10 -4.53 0.58
N ALA A 47 -8.41 -5.28 1.44
CA ALA A 47 -8.26 -6.73 1.32
C ALA A 47 -9.63 -7.43 1.15
N LYS A 48 -10.61 -7.11 2.00
CA LYS A 48 -11.95 -7.71 1.92
C LYS A 48 -12.70 -7.32 0.64
N LYS A 49 -12.47 -6.12 0.10
CA LYS A 49 -13.04 -5.71 -1.19
C LYS A 49 -12.42 -6.47 -2.36
N ILE A 50 -11.10 -6.67 -2.34
CA ILE A 50 -10.38 -7.47 -3.35
C ILE A 50 -10.87 -8.92 -3.33
N GLU A 51 -10.91 -9.55 -2.15
CA GLU A 51 -11.45 -10.90 -1.98
C GLU A 51 -12.84 -11.06 -2.64
N LYS A 52 -13.75 -10.14 -2.34
CA LYS A 52 -15.12 -10.21 -2.87
C LYS A 52 -15.20 -9.93 -4.36
N LYS A 53 -14.49 -8.89 -4.84
CA LYS A 53 -14.62 -8.43 -6.22
C LYS A 53 -13.93 -9.35 -7.22
N PHE A 54 -12.76 -9.87 -6.87
CA PHE A 54 -11.94 -10.69 -7.76
C PHE A 54 -11.98 -12.18 -7.39
N LYS A 55 -12.74 -12.56 -6.36
CA LYS A 55 -12.70 -13.91 -5.76
C LYS A 55 -11.28 -14.34 -5.41
N ALA A 56 -10.44 -13.36 -5.07
CA ALA A 56 -9.02 -13.57 -4.81
C ALA A 56 -8.81 -14.29 -3.48
N ASN A 57 -7.79 -15.15 -3.44
CA ASN A 57 -7.23 -15.66 -2.19
C ASN A 57 -6.27 -14.58 -1.66
N ILE A 58 -6.68 -13.86 -0.60
CA ILE A 58 -5.91 -12.73 -0.10
C ILE A 58 -5.33 -13.01 1.28
N GLN A 59 -4.06 -12.67 1.44
CA GLN A 59 -3.38 -12.63 2.72
C GLN A 59 -2.95 -11.22 3.04
N GLY A 60 -3.33 -10.73 4.22
CA GLY A 60 -2.81 -9.49 4.78
C GLY A 60 -1.52 -9.75 5.57
N VAL A 61 -0.60 -8.80 5.49
CA VAL A 61 0.59 -8.73 6.34
C VAL A 61 0.71 -7.32 6.90
N ASP A 62 0.90 -7.19 8.20
CA ASP A 62 1.04 -5.89 8.86
C ASP A 62 1.93 -6.00 10.11
N VAL A 63 2.39 -4.87 10.63
CA VAL A 63 3.17 -4.80 11.88
C VAL A 63 2.28 -4.80 13.12
N VAL A 64 0.97 -4.60 12.92
CA VAL A 64 -0.03 -4.57 14.00
C VAL A 64 -1.39 -5.01 13.49
N ASP A 65 -2.18 -5.68 14.31
CA ASP A 65 -3.56 -6.03 13.96
C ASP A 65 -4.51 -4.85 14.24
N MET A 66 -4.97 -4.20 13.17
CA MET A 66 -5.99 -3.13 13.20
C MET A 66 -7.23 -3.50 12.38
N ARG A 67 -7.40 -4.77 12.04
CA ARG A 67 -8.51 -5.22 11.17
C ARG A 67 -9.87 -4.92 11.77
N VAL A 68 -10.78 -4.52 10.91
CA VAL A 68 -12.22 -4.37 11.18
C VAL A 68 -13.06 -5.35 10.38
N ASN A 69 -12.42 -6.17 9.54
CA ASN A 69 -13.02 -7.24 8.75
C ASN A 69 -12.25 -8.54 9.00
N ASP A 70 -12.93 -9.65 8.76
CA ASP A 70 -12.31 -10.97 8.78
C ASP A 70 -11.56 -11.20 7.48
N VAL A 71 -10.24 -11.01 7.52
CA VAL A 71 -9.26 -11.32 6.47
C VAL A 71 -8.07 -12.01 7.12
N SER A 72 -7.42 -12.90 6.39
CA SER A 72 -6.17 -13.52 6.86
C SER A 72 -5.13 -12.46 7.17
N LEU A 73 -4.46 -12.55 8.32
CA LEU A 73 -3.39 -11.63 8.71
C LEU A 73 -2.22 -12.37 9.32
N LYS A 74 -1.02 -12.04 8.86
CA LYS A 74 0.23 -12.38 9.51
C LYS A 74 0.92 -11.13 10.03
N ILE A 75 1.28 -11.11 11.30
CA ILE A 75 2.05 -10.01 11.89
C ILE A 75 3.53 -10.24 11.60
N TYR A 76 4.24 -9.15 11.21
CA TYR A 76 5.68 -9.19 10.95
C TYR A 76 6.39 -7.98 11.60
N ASN A 77 7.70 -7.92 11.47
CA ASN A 77 8.53 -6.90 12.13
C ASN A 77 8.68 -5.58 11.35
N GLY A 78 8.03 -5.45 10.19
CA GLY A 78 8.12 -4.28 9.31
C GLY A 78 9.35 -4.26 8.40
N ARG A 79 10.20 -5.31 8.43
CA ARG A 79 11.47 -5.37 7.69
C ARG A 79 11.66 -6.65 6.89
N ASP A 80 11.32 -7.79 7.47
CA ASP A 80 11.64 -9.11 6.93
C ASP A 80 10.40 -9.88 6.52
N LEU A 81 10.36 -10.29 5.24
CA LEU A 81 9.32 -11.13 4.63
C LEU A 81 9.88 -12.49 4.20
N SER A 82 11.00 -12.96 4.80
CA SER A 82 11.64 -14.24 4.46
C SER A 82 10.73 -15.45 4.70
N PHE A 83 9.69 -15.30 5.50
CA PHE A 83 8.67 -16.32 5.73
C PHE A 83 7.69 -16.52 4.57
N ILE A 84 7.82 -15.75 3.49
CA ILE A 84 7.07 -15.87 2.24
C ILE A 84 8.03 -16.35 1.16
N SER A 85 7.63 -17.36 0.41
CA SER A 85 8.44 -17.96 -0.64
C SER A 85 8.58 -17.04 -1.86
N ASP A 86 9.60 -17.28 -2.68
CA ASP A 86 9.76 -16.61 -3.96
C ASP A 86 8.59 -16.94 -4.89
N ASN A 87 8.08 -15.92 -5.58
CA ASN A 87 6.97 -16.07 -6.53
C ASN A 87 5.74 -16.77 -5.90
N GLU A 88 5.41 -16.50 -4.64
CA GLU A 88 4.26 -17.13 -3.97
C GLU A 88 2.94 -16.49 -4.39
N PHE A 89 2.92 -15.17 -4.54
CA PHE A 89 1.71 -14.41 -4.88
C PHE A 89 1.69 -13.95 -6.33
N ASP A 90 0.52 -13.96 -6.96
CA ASP A 90 0.35 -13.40 -8.30
C ASP A 90 0.52 -11.89 -8.29
N THR A 91 0.01 -11.22 -7.24
CA THR A 91 0.09 -9.77 -7.07
C THR A 91 0.45 -9.42 -5.64
N VAL A 92 1.35 -8.46 -5.46
CA VAL A 92 1.63 -7.80 -4.19
C VAL A 92 1.05 -6.38 -4.24
N LEU A 93 0.15 -6.06 -3.32
CA LEU A 93 -0.42 -4.73 -3.16
C LEU A 93 0.25 -4.02 -1.98
N ILE A 94 0.65 -2.77 -2.18
CA ILE A 94 1.24 -1.90 -1.16
C ILE A 94 0.51 -0.56 -1.22
N SER A 95 -0.31 -0.28 -0.21
CA SER A 95 -1.22 0.86 -0.23
C SER A 95 -0.92 1.83 0.91
N TYR A 96 -0.25 2.95 0.60
CA TYR A 96 0.13 4.00 1.55
C TYR A 96 0.97 3.47 2.72
N VAL A 97 1.96 2.64 2.43
CA VAL A 97 2.81 1.95 3.41
C VAL A 97 4.27 2.34 3.31
N LEU A 98 4.80 2.48 2.09
CA LEU A 98 6.24 2.62 1.88
C LEU A 98 6.81 3.87 2.58
N HIS A 99 6.07 4.95 2.61
CA HIS A 99 6.48 6.17 3.32
C HIS A 99 6.54 6.01 4.86
N HIS A 100 5.97 4.94 5.42
CA HIS A 100 6.08 4.59 6.84
C HIS A 100 7.16 3.53 7.13
N THR A 101 7.92 3.10 6.14
CA THR A 101 8.99 2.12 6.32
C THR A 101 10.35 2.79 6.49
N GLU A 102 11.27 2.17 7.24
CA GLU A 102 12.64 2.66 7.38
C GLU A 102 13.40 2.62 6.05
N ASN A 103 13.16 1.56 5.27
CA ASN A 103 13.82 1.33 3.99
C ASN A 103 12.80 0.81 2.95
N PRO A 104 12.14 1.70 2.22
CA PRO A 104 11.15 1.32 1.19
C PRO A 104 11.76 0.49 0.07
N GLU A 105 13.04 0.70 -0.28
CA GLU A 105 13.73 -0.09 -1.31
C GLU A 105 13.88 -1.54 -0.89
N SER A 106 14.20 -1.81 0.39
CA SER A 106 14.29 -3.16 0.93
C SER A 106 12.94 -3.88 0.87
N ILE A 107 11.85 -3.18 1.20
CA ILE A 107 10.49 -3.73 1.10
C ILE A 107 10.13 -4.03 -0.36
N LEU A 108 10.48 -3.12 -1.29
CA LEU A 108 10.25 -3.32 -2.72
C LEU A 108 11.06 -4.49 -3.30
N LYS A 109 12.31 -4.68 -2.86
CA LYS A 109 13.12 -5.86 -3.22
C LYS A 109 12.44 -7.17 -2.81
N GLN A 110 11.91 -7.20 -1.60
CA GLN A 110 11.18 -8.37 -1.11
C GLN A 110 9.84 -8.54 -1.86
N ALA A 111 9.09 -7.47 -2.10
CA ALA A 111 7.88 -7.53 -2.91
C ALA A 111 8.17 -8.06 -4.34
N LYS A 112 9.28 -7.61 -4.96
CA LYS A 112 9.75 -8.14 -6.25
C LYS A 112 10.05 -9.64 -6.18
N ARG A 113 10.70 -10.13 -5.12
CA ARG A 113 10.98 -11.54 -4.92
C ARG A 113 9.71 -12.38 -4.81
N ILE A 114 8.76 -11.90 -4.02
CA ILE A 114 7.53 -12.60 -3.64
C ILE A 114 6.51 -12.67 -4.79
N THR A 115 6.45 -11.66 -5.66
CA THR A 115 5.43 -11.58 -6.71
C THR A 115 5.80 -12.40 -7.96
N LYS A 116 4.78 -13.01 -8.59
CA LYS A 116 4.89 -13.65 -9.92
C LYS A 116 4.69 -12.65 -11.05
N LYS A 117 3.72 -11.73 -10.91
CA LYS A 117 3.26 -10.83 -11.99
C LYS A 117 3.48 -9.38 -11.63
N ASN A 118 2.59 -8.80 -10.81
CA ASN A 118 2.52 -7.37 -10.59
C ASN A 118 2.80 -6.97 -9.14
N ILE A 119 3.40 -5.79 -8.97
CA ILE A 119 3.35 -5.03 -7.72
C ILE A 119 2.46 -3.80 -7.97
N ILE A 120 1.41 -3.63 -7.18
CA ILE A 120 0.53 -2.47 -7.26
C ILE A 120 0.80 -1.57 -6.06
N ILE A 121 1.17 -0.33 -6.32
CA ILE A 121 1.57 0.63 -5.28
C ILE A 121 0.64 1.83 -5.34
N PHE A 122 0.15 2.27 -4.18
CA PHE A 122 -0.49 3.57 -4.00
C PHE A 122 0.34 4.39 -3.02
N GLU A 123 0.73 5.61 -3.42
CA GLU A 123 1.50 6.50 -2.56
C GLU A 123 1.08 7.98 -2.71
N ASP A 124 1.27 8.72 -1.64
CA ASP A 124 1.16 10.16 -1.62
C ASP A 124 2.48 10.78 -2.16
N MET A 125 2.34 11.73 -3.10
CA MET A 125 3.49 12.34 -3.76
C MET A 125 3.94 13.61 -3.06
N ASN A 126 5.22 13.71 -2.73
CA ASN A 126 5.84 14.92 -2.18
C ASN A 126 6.07 15.96 -3.29
N GLU A 127 4.97 16.52 -3.81
CA GLU A 127 4.99 17.47 -4.93
C GLU A 127 4.22 18.76 -4.62
N GLY A 128 4.76 19.89 -5.07
CA GLY A 128 4.17 21.20 -4.84
C GLY A 128 4.29 21.69 -3.39
N LEU A 129 4.07 22.98 -3.17
CA LEU A 129 4.23 23.59 -1.84
C LEU A 129 3.27 22.97 -0.81
N LEU A 130 1.98 22.89 -1.13
CA LEU A 130 0.98 22.34 -0.23
C LEU A 130 1.18 20.85 0.04
N GLY A 131 1.63 20.07 -0.97
CA GLY A 131 1.97 18.67 -0.80
C GLY A 131 3.14 18.48 0.17
N LYS A 132 4.20 19.28 0.05
CA LYS A 132 5.36 19.26 0.95
C LYS A 132 4.96 19.59 2.39
N ILE A 133 4.14 20.62 2.59
CA ILE A 133 3.63 21.00 3.92
C ILE A 133 2.81 19.84 4.53
N TYR A 134 1.91 19.25 3.76
CA TYR A 134 1.13 18.09 4.21
C TYR A 134 2.03 16.92 4.61
N CYS A 135 2.96 16.52 3.73
CA CYS A 135 3.88 15.42 3.99
C CYS A 135 4.73 15.66 5.26
N TYR A 136 5.14 16.90 5.51
CA TYR A 136 5.87 17.28 6.72
C TYR A 136 5.06 17.06 8.00
N PHE A 137 3.76 17.36 7.99
CA PHE A 137 2.88 17.20 9.16
C PHE A 137 2.26 15.81 9.26
N HIS A 138 2.20 15.05 8.16
CA HIS A 138 1.48 13.77 8.11
C HIS A 138 1.92 12.79 9.19
N GLY A 139 3.22 12.58 9.37
CA GLY A 139 3.75 11.66 10.38
C GLY A 139 3.36 12.06 11.80
N ARG A 140 3.43 13.36 12.13
CA ARG A 140 3.05 13.89 13.44
C ARG A 140 1.56 13.76 13.73
N LEU A 141 0.72 14.00 12.72
CA LEU A 141 -0.72 13.80 12.83
C LEU A 141 -1.08 12.32 12.98
N PHE A 142 -0.39 11.45 12.23
CA PHE A 142 -0.55 10.01 12.36
C PHE A 142 -0.23 9.54 13.78
N ASP A 143 0.91 9.95 14.34
CA ASP A 143 1.32 9.61 15.70
C ASP A 143 0.30 10.08 16.73
N PHE A 144 -0.24 11.28 16.57
CA PHE A 144 -1.27 11.85 17.42
C PHE A 144 -2.59 11.04 17.37
N PHE A 145 -3.07 10.72 16.16
CA PHE A 145 -4.35 10.01 16.00
C PHE A 145 -4.26 8.53 16.39
N PHE A 146 -3.11 7.89 16.18
CA PHE A 146 -2.94 6.46 16.47
C PHE A 146 -2.24 6.19 17.81
N LEU A 147 -1.90 7.24 18.59
CA LEU A 147 -1.18 7.15 19.86
C LEU A 147 0.06 6.25 19.78
N ARG A 148 0.81 6.35 18.71
CA ARG A 148 1.94 5.50 18.39
C ARG A 148 3.09 6.35 17.85
N LYS A 149 4.30 6.15 18.39
CA LYS A 149 5.52 6.68 17.76
C LYS A 149 5.76 5.89 16.48
N SER A 150 5.51 6.52 15.33
CA SER A 150 5.88 5.99 14.03
C SER A 150 7.32 6.39 13.69
N ILE A 151 7.90 5.65 12.75
CA ILE A 151 9.12 6.10 12.07
C ILE A 151 8.78 7.38 11.31
N PRO A 152 9.65 8.41 11.29
CA PRO A 152 9.40 9.61 10.50
C PRO A 152 9.08 9.24 9.05
N ALA A 153 7.91 9.63 8.57
CA ALA A 153 7.47 9.29 7.23
C ALA A 153 8.38 9.93 6.18
N LYS A 154 8.85 9.11 5.22
CA LYS A 154 9.69 9.53 4.11
C LYS A 154 8.91 9.53 2.81
N PHE A 155 8.56 10.71 2.33
CA PHE A 155 7.80 10.87 1.09
C PHE A 155 8.73 11.17 -0.08
N PHE A 156 8.45 10.56 -1.20
CA PHE A 156 9.15 10.76 -2.46
C PHE A 156 8.26 11.46 -3.48
N ASN A 157 8.88 12.16 -4.42
CA ASN A 157 8.20 12.64 -5.61
C ASN A 157 8.17 11.56 -6.70
N GLU A 158 7.48 11.84 -7.80
CA GLU A 158 7.34 10.86 -8.89
C GLU A 158 8.68 10.50 -9.55
N LYS A 159 9.62 11.45 -9.67
CA LYS A 159 10.93 11.21 -10.26
C LYS A 159 11.75 10.26 -9.39
N GLU A 160 11.79 10.51 -8.09
CA GLU A 160 12.49 9.66 -7.11
C GLU A 160 11.92 8.23 -7.11
N TRP A 161 10.60 8.06 -7.15
CA TRP A 161 10.00 6.74 -7.28
C TRP A 161 10.41 6.01 -8.55
N LYS A 162 10.45 6.71 -9.70
CA LYS A 162 10.89 6.12 -10.97
C LYS A 162 12.35 5.67 -10.94
N GLU A 163 13.22 6.45 -10.30
CA GLU A 163 14.62 6.09 -10.10
C GLU A 163 14.75 4.82 -9.25
N ILE A 164 14.08 4.76 -8.10
CA ILE A 164 14.03 3.59 -7.22
C ILE A 164 13.53 2.33 -7.97
N PHE A 165 12.44 2.45 -8.71
CA PHE A 165 11.91 1.30 -9.46
C PHE A 165 12.88 0.81 -10.52
N ASN A 166 13.52 1.74 -11.25
CA ASN A 166 14.51 1.38 -12.28
C ASN A 166 15.74 0.68 -11.68
N GLU A 167 16.29 1.20 -10.57
CA GLU A 167 17.43 0.59 -9.86
C GLU A 167 17.10 -0.81 -9.35
N LEU A 168 15.85 -1.06 -8.99
CA LEU A 168 15.37 -2.36 -8.56
C LEU A 168 15.01 -3.30 -9.72
N GLY A 169 15.16 -2.87 -10.98
CA GLY A 169 14.75 -3.63 -12.15
C GLY A 169 13.24 -3.90 -12.17
N LEU A 170 12.46 -2.87 -11.85
CA LEU A 170 11.01 -2.85 -11.91
C LEU A 170 10.54 -1.87 -13.00
N LYS A 171 9.75 -2.35 -13.96
CA LYS A 171 9.18 -1.55 -15.04
C LYS A 171 7.79 -1.05 -14.66
N ILE A 172 7.53 0.23 -14.82
CA ILE A 172 6.18 0.77 -14.71
C ILE A 172 5.41 0.40 -15.99
N VAL A 173 4.40 -0.46 -15.85
CA VAL A 173 3.51 -0.85 -16.97
C VAL A 173 2.25 0.01 -17.01
N TYR A 174 1.86 0.59 -15.87
CA TYR A 174 0.76 1.53 -15.78
C TYR A 174 0.96 2.50 -14.62
N SER A 175 0.47 3.73 -14.77
CA SER A 175 0.38 4.65 -13.66
C SER A 175 -0.83 5.58 -13.80
N LYS A 176 -1.44 5.93 -12.67
CA LYS A 176 -2.61 6.81 -12.60
C LYS A 176 -2.45 7.82 -11.48
N SER A 177 -2.55 9.10 -11.79
CA SER A 177 -2.55 10.17 -10.80
C SER A 177 -3.97 10.56 -10.44
N LYS A 178 -4.20 10.82 -9.14
CA LYS A 178 -5.45 11.39 -8.65
C LYS A 178 -5.14 12.64 -7.84
N LYS A 179 -5.78 13.73 -8.21
CA LYS A 179 -5.79 14.96 -7.43
C LYS A 179 -7.22 15.19 -6.97
N TYR A 180 -7.44 15.26 -5.68
CA TYR A 180 -8.75 15.58 -5.13
C TYR A 180 -8.81 17.08 -4.87
N PHE A 181 -9.94 17.72 -5.20
CA PHE A 181 -10.10 19.19 -5.14
C PHE A 181 -9.77 19.79 -3.76
N LEU A 182 -10.06 19.04 -2.68
CA LEU A 182 -9.79 19.46 -1.30
C LEU A 182 -8.57 18.78 -0.64
N ASN A 183 -7.84 17.95 -1.38
CA ASN A 183 -6.67 17.28 -0.84
C ASN A 183 -5.39 17.92 -1.43
N PRO A 184 -4.51 18.49 -0.60
CA PRO A 184 -3.29 19.14 -1.06
C PRO A 184 -2.28 18.17 -1.68
N VAL A 185 -2.46 16.85 -1.45
CA VAL A 185 -1.52 15.82 -1.89
C VAL A 185 -2.00 15.15 -3.15
N LYS A 186 -1.15 15.08 -4.15
CA LYS A 186 -1.32 14.25 -5.33
C LYS A 186 -1.09 12.79 -4.96
N ARG A 187 -2.07 11.95 -5.21
CA ARG A 187 -1.96 10.50 -5.02
C ARG A 187 -1.64 9.83 -6.33
N LYS A 188 -0.76 8.85 -6.29
CA LYS A 188 -0.39 8.11 -7.48
C LYS A 188 -0.45 6.61 -7.25
N MET A 189 -1.00 5.93 -8.25
CA MET A 189 -0.93 4.49 -8.39
C MET A 189 0.13 4.15 -9.42
N PHE A 190 0.93 3.14 -9.13
CA PHE A 190 1.83 2.48 -10.06
C PHE A 190 1.52 1.00 -10.13
N VAL A 191 1.58 0.44 -11.31
CA VAL A 191 1.63 -1.00 -11.53
C VAL A 191 2.99 -1.32 -12.10
N LEU A 192 3.71 -2.19 -11.41
CA LEU A 192 5.08 -2.56 -11.72
C LEU A 192 5.16 -4.03 -12.09
N GLU A 193 6.02 -4.35 -13.04
CA GLU A 193 6.43 -5.72 -13.39
C GLU A 193 7.95 -5.87 -13.28
N LYS A 194 8.42 -7.10 -13.09
CA LYS A 194 9.84 -7.40 -13.14
C LYS A 194 10.36 -7.12 -14.55
N MET A 195 11.48 -6.43 -14.69
CA MET A 195 12.20 -6.44 -15.96
C MET A 195 12.71 -7.85 -16.19
N GLY A 196 12.47 -8.40 -17.39
CA GLY A 196 13.05 -9.68 -17.77
C GLY A 196 14.57 -9.62 -17.66
N VAL A 197 15.16 -10.71 -17.21
CA VAL A 197 16.61 -10.95 -17.26
C VAL A 197 16.98 -11.24 -18.69
#